data_22d40e554f5c4113ddf330cb681b9672
#
_entry.id   22d40e554f5c4113ddf330cb681b9672
#
_cell.length_a   1.000
_cell.length_b   1.000
_cell.length_c   1.000
_cell.angle_alpha   90.00
_cell.angle_beta   90.00
_cell.angle_gamma   90.00
#
_symmetry.space_group_name_H-M   'P 1'
#
loop_
_entity.id
_entity.type
_entity.pdbx_description
1 polymer ?
#
loop_
_entity_poly.entity_id
_entity_poly.type
_entity_poly.pdbx_seq_one_letter_code
_entity_poly.pdbx_strand_id
1 'polypeptide(L)'
;MAERLRILTWHVHGNYLYYLTQVPHDFWLVTDEARSPHHAGRSGSLPWGDNVHEARVEALGDLPFDVLLFQSRDAWEREQHALLSEAQRRLPRIYLEHDPPQQHPTDTRHWVDDPGVLLVHVTHFNALMWDAGRTPTRVIEHGVKPLAEARWHGELERGLVVVNNLERRGRRLGLDVFRAAEREMPLALAGMNSESVGARLCLGEVAHARLPATMAAHRFLFNPIRYTSLGLAVIEAMMIGLPIVGLATTELASVVRDGEHGCIDTRLDRLVDAMRRLLADRGLAAEWGAAARRAARERFAIERFVADWCAALREVAG
;
A
#
# COMPACT_ATOMS: atom_id res chain seq x y z
N MET A 1 1.04 -18.12 -26.08
CA MET A 1 1.05 -17.07 -25.03
C MET A 1 -0.38 -16.59 -24.90
N ALA A 2 -0.91 -16.45 -23.68
CA ALA A 2 -2.23 -15.85 -23.51
C ALA A 2 -2.20 -14.41 -24.04
N GLU A 3 -3.29 -13.99 -24.68
CA GLU A 3 -3.44 -12.63 -25.21
C GLU A 3 -3.32 -11.60 -24.08
N ARG A 4 -2.62 -10.49 -24.33
CA ARG A 4 -2.48 -9.42 -23.34
C ARG A 4 -3.78 -8.64 -23.26
N LEU A 5 -4.32 -8.51 -22.07
CA LEU A 5 -5.50 -7.68 -21.81
C LEU A 5 -5.12 -6.20 -21.75
N ARG A 6 -5.99 -5.36 -22.25
CA ARG A 6 -5.93 -3.89 -22.16
C ARG A 6 -6.80 -3.46 -20.97
N ILE A 7 -6.16 -3.04 -19.90
CA ILE A 7 -6.80 -2.72 -18.61
C ILE A 7 -6.83 -1.22 -18.42
N LEU A 8 -8.02 -0.63 -18.37
CA LEU A 8 -8.18 0.78 -18.01
C LEU A 8 -8.22 0.91 -16.50
N THR A 9 -7.45 1.85 -15.94
CA THR A 9 -7.46 2.18 -14.51
C THR A 9 -7.07 3.63 -14.24
N TRP A 10 -7.27 4.07 -12.99
CA TRP A 10 -6.93 5.40 -12.49
C TRP A 10 -5.72 5.37 -11.57
N HIS A 11 -4.94 6.44 -11.55
CA HIS A 11 -3.79 6.56 -10.67
C HIS A 11 -4.24 6.99 -9.27
N VAL A 12 -4.46 6.05 -8.37
CA VAL A 12 -4.92 6.33 -6.99
C VAL A 12 -3.81 6.16 -5.97
N HIS A 13 -3.08 5.03 -5.98
CA HIS A 13 -2.00 4.70 -5.06
C HIS A 13 -0.75 4.30 -5.84
N GLY A 14 0.14 5.27 -6.09
CA GLY A 14 1.26 5.11 -7.03
C GLY A 14 2.15 3.88 -6.77
N ASN A 15 2.58 3.65 -5.53
CA ASN A 15 3.43 2.49 -5.22
C ASN A 15 2.69 1.16 -5.42
N TYR A 16 1.41 1.07 -5.03
CA TYR A 16 0.63 -0.14 -5.30
C TYR A 16 0.45 -0.35 -6.80
N LEU A 17 0.07 0.72 -7.51
CA LEU A 17 -0.13 0.68 -8.96
C LEU A 17 1.14 0.27 -9.69
N TYR A 18 2.30 0.73 -9.26
CA TYR A 18 3.60 0.31 -9.79
C TYR A 18 3.81 -1.21 -9.63
N TYR A 19 3.47 -1.80 -8.48
CA TYR A 19 3.54 -3.25 -8.30
C TYR A 19 2.48 -3.98 -9.13
N LEU A 20 1.28 -3.45 -9.24
CA LEU A 20 0.22 -4.01 -10.06
C LEU A 20 0.61 -4.08 -11.54
N THR A 21 1.31 -3.07 -12.05
CA THR A 21 1.76 -3.06 -13.45
C THR A 21 2.91 -4.04 -13.75
N GLN A 22 3.39 -4.82 -12.77
CA GLN A 22 4.26 -5.97 -13.03
C GLN A 22 3.49 -7.18 -13.59
N VAL A 23 2.16 -7.17 -13.53
CA VAL A 23 1.30 -8.15 -14.21
C VAL A 23 1.48 -8.00 -15.73
N PRO A 24 1.67 -9.10 -16.51
CA PRO A 24 2.05 -9.05 -17.93
C PRO A 24 0.86 -8.72 -18.86
N HIS A 25 0.15 -7.64 -18.55
CA HIS A 25 -0.94 -7.04 -19.32
C HIS A 25 -0.64 -5.57 -19.62
N ASP A 26 -1.40 -4.96 -20.51
CA ASP A 26 -1.24 -3.55 -20.87
C ASP A 26 -2.16 -2.69 -20.01
N PHE A 27 -1.59 -1.80 -19.21
CA PHE A 27 -2.31 -0.89 -18.32
C PHE A 27 -2.42 0.49 -18.95
N TRP A 28 -3.64 0.99 -19.03
CA TRP A 28 -3.96 2.31 -19.54
C TRP A 28 -4.39 3.21 -18.38
N LEU A 29 -3.57 4.19 -18.05
CA LEU A 29 -3.80 5.12 -16.94
C LEU A 29 -4.51 6.37 -17.45
N VAL A 30 -5.65 6.69 -16.84
CA VAL A 30 -6.39 7.91 -17.18
C VAL A 30 -5.53 9.14 -16.93
N THR A 31 -5.48 10.06 -17.91
CA THR A 31 -4.73 11.31 -17.80
C THR A 31 -5.46 12.48 -18.44
N ASP A 32 -5.27 13.67 -17.89
CA ASP A 32 -5.65 14.95 -18.50
C ASP A 32 -4.43 15.86 -18.68
N GLU A 33 -4.60 16.99 -19.34
CA GLU A 33 -3.52 17.96 -19.58
C GLU A 33 -2.96 18.52 -18.26
N ALA A 34 -3.82 18.76 -17.28
CA ALA A 34 -3.46 19.32 -15.97
C ALA A 34 -2.82 18.29 -15.03
N ARG A 35 -2.86 17.00 -15.37
CA ARG A 35 -2.48 15.89 -14.46
C ARG A 35 -3.16 16.00 -13.11
N SER A 36 -4.46 16.24 -13.14
CA SER A 36 -5.27 16.38 -11.93
C SER A 36 -5.21 15.13 -11.05
N PRO A 37 -5.55 15.21 -9.75
CA PRO A 37 -5.34 14.11 -8.81
C PRO A 37 -5.91 12.75 -9.21
N HIS A 38 -7.00 12.71 -9.96
CA HIS A 38 -7.61 11.48 -10.47
C HIS A 38 -7.11 11.09 -11.87
N HIS A 39 -6.53 12.02 -12.61
CA HIS A 39 -6.07 11.84 -13.99
C HIS A 39 -4.56 12.07 -14.11
N ALA A 40 -3.82 11.60 -13.13
CA ALA A 40 -2.39 11.84 -13.06
C ALA A 40 -1.54 11.00 -14.03
N GLY A 41 -2.13 9.99 -14.70
CA GLY A 41 -1.41 9.14 -15.65
C GLY A 41 -0.17 8.48 -15.02
N ARG A 42 0.94 8.49 -15.74
CA ARG A 42 2.25 7.96 -15.31
C ARG A 42 3.01 8.95 -14.40
N SER A 43 2.33 9.56 -13.45
CA SER A 43 2.95 10.52 -12.53
C SER A 43 3.81 9.85 -11.45
N GLY A 44 4.57 10.67 -10.73
CA GLY A 44 5.53 10.23 -9.72
C GLY A 44 6.86 9.76 -10.33
N SER A 45 7.86 9.60 -9.49
CA SER A 45 9.20 9.13 -9.87
C SER A 45 9.29 7.60 -9.88
N LEU A 46 8.25 6.92 -10.39
CA LEU A 46 8.20 5.46 -10.47
C LEU A 46 8.75 4.98 -11.81
N PRO A 47 9.51 3.88 -11.87
CA PRO A 47 10.07 3.34 -13.10
C PRO A 47 9.03 2.51 -13.86
N TRP A 48 8.05 3.18 -14.47
CA TRP A 48 6.99 2.54 -15.25
C TRP A 48 7.55 1.69 -16.40
N GLY A 49 6.97 0.51 -16.59
CA GLY A 49 7.31 -0.38 -17.70
C GLY A 49 6.68 0.06 -19.05
N ASP A 50 7.12 -0.56 -20.13
CA ASP A 50 6.61 -0.30 -21.49
C ASP A 50 5.14 -0.73 -21.67
N ASN A 51 4.63 -1.59 -20.78
CA ASN A 51 3.23 -2.02 -20.74
C ASN A 51 2.30 -1.02 -20.04
N VAL A 52 2.81 0.15 -19.61
CA VAL A 52 2.00 1.20 -18.97
C VAL A 52 1.84 2.36 -19.93
N HIS A 53 0.61 2.59 -20.34
CA HIS A 53 0.22 3.62 -21.31
C HIS A 53 -0.60 4.72 -20.62
N GLU A 54 -0.74 5.85 -21.30
CA GLU A 54 -1.64 6.93 -20.86
C GLU A 54 -2.85 7.01 -21.81
N ALA A 55 -4.03 7.11 -21.22
CA ALA A 55 -5.29 7.30 -21.93
C ALA A 55 -5.84 8.69 -21.57
N ARG A 56 -5.85 9.58 -22.55
CA ARG A 56 -6.36 10.95 -22.36
C ARG A 56 -7.87 10.92 -22.22
N VAL A 57 -8.41 11.69 -21.28
CA VAL A 57 -9.84 11.76 -20.99
C VAL A 57 -10.69 12.04 -22.23
N GLU A 58 -10.19 12.85 -23.15
CA GLU A 58 -10.89 13.21 -24.39
C GLU A 58 -11.01 12.05 -25.40
N ALA A 59 -10.11 11.07 -25.30
CA ALA A 59 -10.05 9.94 -26.24
C ALA A 59 -10.55 8.61 -25.63
N LEU A 60 -10.89 8.58 -24.34
CA LEU A 60 -11.24 7.36 -23.64
C LEU A 60 -12.39 6.59 -24.30
N GLY A 61 -13.43 7.30 -24.74
CA GLY A 61 -14.62 6.70 -25.35
C GLY A 61 -14.34 5.88 -26.62
N ASP A 62 -13.24 6.17 -27.31
CA ASP A 62 -12.87 5.55 -28.58
C ASP A 62 -11.81 4.44 -28.45
N LEU A 63 -11.20 4.32 -27.26
CA LEU A 63 -10.14 3.33 -27.01
C LEU A 63 -10.74 1.96 -26.70
N PRO A 64 -10.16 0.89 -27.26
CA PRO A 64 -10.60 -0.46 -26.98
C PRO A 64 -9.95 -0.99 -25.69
N PHE A 65 -10.76 -1.30 -24.69
CA PHE A 65 -10.34 -1.96 -23.45
C PHE A 65 -10.97 -3.34 -23.34
N ASP A 66 -10.39 -4.20 -22.53
CA ASP A 66 -10.88 -5.54 -22.24
C ASP A 66 -11.40 -5.66 -20.80
N VAL A 67 -10.81 -4.90 -19.85
CA VAL A 67 -11.20 -4.88 -18.44
C VAL A 67 -11.13 -3.45 -17.89
N LEU A 68 -12.11 -3.10 -17.04
CA LEU A 68 -12.08 -1.87 -16.24
C LEU A 68 -11.69 -2.19 -14.80
N LEU A 69 -10.65 -1.55 -14.29
CA LEU A 69 -10.18 -1.70 -12.92
C LEU A 69 -10.35 -0.37 -12.16
N PHE A 70 -11.35 -0.33 -11.30
CA PHE A 70 -11.65 0.83 -10.46
C PHE A 70 -10.88 0.76 -9.14
N GLN A 71 -10.45 1.91 -8.63
CA GLN A 71 -9.69 2.03 -7.38
C GLN A 71 -10.19 3.16 -6.48
N SER A 72 -11.22 3.90 -6.91
CA SER A 72 -11.82 4.97 -6.12
C SER A 72 -13.33 4.99 -6.31
N ARG A 73 -14.03 5.44 -5.26
CA ARG A 73 -15.47 5.62 -5.28
C ARG A 73 -15.89 6.61 -6.36
N ASP A 74 -15.14 7.67 -6.55
CA ASP A 74 -15.41 8.69 -7.55
C ASP A 74 -15.35 8.13 -8.98
N ALA A 75 -14.31 7.36 -9.30
CA ALA A 75 -14.21 6.69 -10.59
C ALA A 75 -15.38 5.72 -10.83
N TRP A 76 -15.83 5.00 -9.79
CA TRP A 76 -16.97 4.09 -9.88
C TRP A 76 -18.32 4.80 -10.00
N GLU A 77 -18.60 5.80 -9.16
CA GLU A 77 -19.95 6.42 -9.10
C GLU A 77 -20.14 7.53 -10.14
N ARG A 78 -19.08 8.21 -10.58
CA ARG A 78 -19.19 9.40 -11.43
C ARG A 78 -18.40 9.32 -12.72
N GLU A 79 -17.08 9.09 -12.66
CA GLU A 79 -16.22 9.26 -13.83
C GLU A 79 -16.51 8.24 -14.93
N GLN A 80 -16.82 6.97 -14.59
CA GLN A 80 -17.21 5.99 -15.61
C GLN A 80 -18.41 6.45 -16.44
N HIS A 81 -19.34 7.19 -15.85
CA HIS A 81 -20.52 7.70 -16.55
C HIS A 81 -20.24 8.93 -17.41
N ALA A 82 -19.24 9.72 -17.00
CA ALA A 82 -18.84 10.92 -17.72
C ALA A 82 -17.85 10.64 -18.87
N LEU A 83 -16.97 9.64 -18.70
CA LEU A 83 -15.81 9.43 -19.57
C LEU A 83 -15.94 8.20 -20.49
N LEU A 84 -16.73 7.18 -20.09
CA LEU A 84 -16.81 5.92 -20.83
C LEU A 84 -18.12 5.79 -21.59
N SER A 85 -18.04 5.21 -22.78
CA SER A 85 -19.22 4.84 -23.57
C SER A 85 -20.06 3.76 -22.85
N GLU A 86 -21.31 3.61 -23.26
CA GLU A 86 -22.18 2.57 -22.71
C GLU A 86 -21.63 1.16 -22.96
N ALA A 87 -21.02 0.93 -24.12
CA ALA A 87 -20.39 -0.35 -24.45
C ALA A 87 -19.20 -0.64 -23.53
N GLN A 88 -18.34 0.34 -23.25
CA GLN A 88 -17.22 0.17 -22.35
C GLN A 88 -17.67 -0.12 -20.90
N ARG A 89 -18.73 0.53 -20.39
CA ARG A 89 -19.25 0.26 -19.04
C ARG A 89 -19.83 -1.15 -18.85
N ARG A 90 -20.07 -1.89 -19.94
CA ARG A 90 -20.49 -3.31 -19.92
C ARG A 90 -19.32 -4.29 -19.93
N LEU A 91 -18.08 -3.80 -20.09
CA LEU A 91 -16.89 -4.64 -20.04
C LEU A 91 -16.75 -5.32 -18.67
N PRO A 92 -15.99 -6.42 -18.57
CA PRO A 92 -15.58 -7.01 -17.31
C PRO A 92 -15.01 -5.99 -16.34
N ARG A 93 -15.42 -6.06 -15.07
CA ARG A 93 -15.09 -5.03 -14.08
C ARG A 93 -14.50 -5.62 -12.81
N ILE A 94 -13.43 -5.00 -12.33
CA ILE A 94 -12.85 -5.25 -11.02
C ILE A 94 -12.90 -3.93 -10.23
N TYR A 95 -13.27 -4.01 -8.95
CA TYR A 95 -13.07 -2.93 -8.00
C TYR A 95 -12.00 -3.34 -7.00
N LEU A 96 -10.93 -2.56 -6.91
CA LEU A 96 -9.82 -2.77 -5.97
C LEU A 96 -9.99 -1.84 -4.78
N GLU A 97 -10.26 -2.42 -3.61
CA GLU A 97 -10.44 -1.68 -2.36
C GLU A 97 -9.16 -1.70 -1.52
N HIS A 98 -8.62 -0.51 -1.33
CA HIS A 98 -7.35 -0.31 -0.64
C HIS A 98 -7.49 -0.13 0.87
N ASP A 99 -8.61 0.42 1.33
CA ASP A 99 -8.81 0.79 2.74
C ASP A 99 -9.95 0.00 3.39
N PRO A 100 -9.93 -0.22 4.70
CA PRO A 100 -11.12 -0.65 5.44
C PRO A 100 -12.12 0.51 5.52
N PRO A 101 -13.40 0.26 5.91
CA PRO A 101 -14.42 1.28 6.05
C PRO A 101 -13.98 2.45 6.92
N GLN A 102 -14.14 3.68 6.44
CA GLN A 102 -13.56 4.86 7.11
C GLN A 102 -14.51 5.53 8.11
N GLN A 103 -15.83 5.46 7.89
CA GLN A 103 -16.83 6.14 8.73
C GLN A 103 -17.29 5.25 9.89
N HIS A 104 -17.76 4.06 9.59
CA HIS A 104 -18.20 3.05 10.54
C HIS A 104 -17.42 1.75 10.31
N PRO A 105 -16.40 1.47 11.12
CA PRO A 105 -15.52 0.33 10.87
C PRO A 105 -16.22 -1.03 10.75
N THR A 106 -17.33 -1.23 11.43
CA THR A 106 -18.00 -2.52 11.56
C THR A 106 -19.44 -2.52 11.01
N ASP A 107 -19.89 -1.41 10.43
CA ASP A 107 -21.28 -1.27 9.95
C ASP A 107 -21.31 -0.36 8.71
N THR A 108 -20.56 -0.76 7.69
CA THR A 108 -20.53 -0.04 6.42
C THR A 108 -20.64 -1.02 5.27
N ARG A 109 -21.71 -0.85 4.48
CA ARG A 109 -21.85 -1.54 3.22
C ARG A 109 -20.99 -0.88 2.15
N HIS A 110 -20.32 -1.70 1.36
CA HIS A 110 -19.55 -1.22 0.22
C HIS A 110 -20.49 -0.62 -0.86
N TRP A 111 -20.05 0.45 -1.52
CA TRP A 111 -20.85 1.12 -2.57
C TRP A 111 -20.95 0.30 -3.86
N VAL A 112 -20.08 -0.68 -4.06
CA VAL A 112 -20.22 -1.67 -5.12
C VAL A 112 -21.10 -2.80 -4.59
N ASP A 113 -22.33 -2.93 -5.10
CA ASP A 113 -23.28 -4.01 -4.81
C ASP A 113 -23.78 -4.62 -6.13
N ASP A 114 -22.86 -5.24 -6.86
CA ASP A 114 -23.10 -5.78 -8.21
C ASP A 114 -22.45 -7.17 -8.35
N PRO A 115 -23.27 -8.23 -8.57
CA PRO A 115 -22.75 -9.59 -8.73
C PRO A 115 -21.90 -9.80 -10.00
N GLY A 116 -21.93 -8.86 -10.95
CA GLY A 116 -21.11 -8.86 -12.16
C GLY A 116 -19.74 -8.15 -11.99
N VAL A 117 -19.36 -7.78 -10.77
CA VAL A 117 -18.08 -7.13 -10.44
C VAL A 117 -17.30 -7.98 -9.46
N LEU A 118 -16.00 -8.13 -9.65
CA LEU A 118 -15.12 -8.72 -8.65
C LEU A 118 -14.59 -7.63 -7.73
N LEU A 119 -14.90 -7.69 -6.43
CA LEU A 119 -14.36 -6.80 -5.42
C LEU A 119 -13.09 -7.43 -4.83
N VAL A 120 -11.94 -6.82 -5.13
CA VAL A 120 -10.63 -7.27 -4.63
C VAL A 120 -10.23 -6.43 -3.43
N HIS A 121 -9.98 -7.08 -2.30
CA HIS A 121 -9.42 -6.45 -1.11
C HIS A 121 -7.91 -6.71 -1.03
N VAL A 122 -7.15 -5.71 -0.60
CA VAL A 122 -5.68 -5.83 -0.47
C VAL A 122 -5.25 -6.55 0.81
N THR A 123 -6.16 -6.78 1.76
CA THR A 123 -5.90 -7.52 3.01
C THR A 123 -7.12 -8.31 3.45
N HIS A 124 -6.89 -9.36 4.27
CA HIS A 124 -7.96 -10.10 4.92
C HIS A 124 -8.74 -9.24 5.90
N PHE A 125 -8.05 -8.30 6.57
CA PHE A 125 -8.70 -7.34 7.46
C PHE A 125 -9.71 -6.46 6.71
N ASN A 126 -9.35 -5.94 5.53
CA ASN A 126 -10.31 -5.15 4.72
C ASN A 126 -11.53 -5.98 4.35
N ALA A 127 -11.33 -7.20 3.86
CA ALA A 127 -12.42 -8.11 3.49
C ALA A 127 -13.34 -8.43 4.67
N LEU A 128 -12.78 -8.58 5.89
CA LEU A 128 -13.54 -8.81 7.13
C LEU A 128 -14.43 -7.61 7.50
N MET A 129 -13.94 -6.40 7.25
CA MET A 129 -14.57 -5.16 7.75
C MET A 129 -15.64 -4.60 6.82
N TRP A 130 -15.60 -4.92 5.53
CA TRP A 130 -16.61 -4.47 4.55
C TRP A 130 -17.79 -5.44 4.46
N ASP A 131 -19.02 -4.93 4.51
CA ASP A 131 -20.19 -5.64 3.99
C ASP A 131 -20.19 -5.50 2.45
N ALA A 132 -19.78 -6.54 1.76
CA ALA A 132 -19.70 -6.56 0.30
C ALA A 132 -21.06 -6.77 -0.40
N GLY A 133 -22.14 -6.96 0.35
CA GLY A 133 -23.47 -7.20 -0.21
C GLY A 133 -23.51 -8.42 -1.13
N ARG A 134 -23.91 -8.21 -2.41
CA ARG A 134 -24.00 -9.28 -3.43
C ARG A 134 -22.71 -9.44 -4.26
N THR A 135 -21.74 -8.55 -4.06
CA THR A 135 -20.53 -8.51 -4.88
C THR A 135 -19.60 -9.64 -4.48
N PRO A 136 -19.17 -10.53 -5.40
CA PRO A 136 -18.16 -11.53 -5.11
C PRO A 136 -16.85 -10.88 -4.72
N THR A 137 -16.20 -11.44 -3.69
CA THR A 137 -14.98 -10.88 -3.12
C THR A 137 -13.77 -11.79 -3.30
N ARG A 138 -12.60 -11.20 -3.38
CA ARG A 138 -11.30 -11.88 -3.33
C ARG A 138 -10.31 -11.06 -2.53
N VAL A 139 -9.42 -11.72 -1.80
CA VAL A 139 -8.25 -11.08 -1.22
C VAL A 139 -7.05 -11.36 -2.11
N ILE A 140 -6.38 -10.29 -2.54
CA ILE A 140 -5.06 -10.36 -3.19
C ILE A 140 -4.12 -9.52 -2.33
N GLU A 141 -3.37 -10.19 -1.47
CA GLU A 141 -2.42 -9.51 -0.61
C GLU A 141 -1.33 -8.80 -1.42
N HIS A 142 -0.76 -7.75 -0.87
CA HIS A 142 0.31 -7.00 -1.51
C HIS A 142 1.45 -7.90 -2.02
N GLY A 143 2.06 -7.48 -3.11
CA GLY A 143 3.33 -8.01 -3.59
C GLY A 143 4.33 -6.88 -3.72
N VAL A 144 5.55 -7.12 -3.30
CA VAL A 144 6.64 -6.14 -3.36
C VAL A 144 7.78 -6.72 -4.17
N LYS A 145 8.23 -5.95 -5.15
CA LYS A 145 9.40 -6.31 -5.95
C LYS A 145 10.64 -6.30 -5.04
N PRO A 146 11.52 -7.30 -5.12
CA PRO A 146 12.75 -7.27 -4.36
C PRO A 146 13.50 -5.95 -4.62
N LEU A 147 13.77 -5.21 -3.56
CA LEU A 147 14.56 -3.99 -3.60
C LEU A 147 16.03 -4.39 -3.69
N ALA A 148 16.47 -4.77 -4.87
CA ALA A 148 17.54 -5.71 -5.20
C ALA A 148 18.88 -5.50 -4.45
N GLU A 149 19.18 -4.29 -3.98
CA GLU A 149 20.48 -3.96 -3.42
C GLU A 149 20.43 -3.46 -1.97
N ALA A 150 19.27 -3.05 -1.48
CA ALA A 150 19.15 -2.54 -0.13
C ALA A 150 19.10 -3.68 0.88
N ARG A 151 20.11 -3.71 1.75
CA ARG A 151 20.18 -4.60 2.91
C ARG A 151 20.29 -3.78 4.16
N TRP A 152 19.56 -4.19 5.18
CA TRP A 152 19.67 -3.53 6.48
C TRP A 152 21.11 -3.56 7.01
N HIS A 153 21.58 -2.40 7.45
CA HIS A 153 22.84 -2.24 8.15
C HIS A 153 22.68 -1.49 9.48
N GLY A 154 21.57 -0.72 9.67
CA GLY A 154 21.16 -0.16 10.96
C GLY A 154 22.19 0.74 11.63
N GLU A 155 22.95 1.53 10.88
CA GLU A 155 24.01 2.41 11.42
C GLU A 155 23.42 3.59 12.21
N LEU A 156 22.24 4.06 11.81
CA LEU A 156 21.59 5.17 12.48
C LEU A 156 20.87 4.65 13.73
N GLU A 157 21.32 5.07 14.90
CA GLU A 157 20.73 4.72 16.19
C GLU A 157 19.40 5.45 16.44
N ARG A 158 18.46 5.23 15.54
CA ARG A 158 17.12 5.80 15.58
C ARG A 158 16.12 4.93 14.81
N GLY A 159 14.84 5.10 15.14
CA GLY A 159 13.75 4.50 14.37
C GLY A 159 13.33 5.36 13.19
N LEU A 160 12.72 4.75 12.20
CA LEU A 160 12.10 5.42 11.05
C LEU A 160 10.57 5.24 11.12
N VAL A 161 9.83 6.31 10.86
CA VAL A 161 8.38 6.31 10.64
C VAL A 161 8.13 6.74 9.21
N VAL A 162 7.37 5.95 8.43
CA VAL A 162 7.03 6.26 7.05
C VAL A 162 5.51 6.34 6.93
N VAL A 163 4.98 7.56 6.98
CA VAL A 163 3.53 7.81 6.95
C VAL A 163 3.23 9.09 6.18
N ASN A 164 2.43 8.97 5.14
CA ASN A 164 1.96 10.11 4.35
C ASN A 164 0.82 10.87 5.06
N ASN A 165 0.87 12.20 5.03
CA ASN A 165 -0.20 13.08 5.54
C ASN A 165 -0.57 12.81 7.02
N LEU A 166 0.41 12.53 7.85
CA LEU A 166 0.19 12.12 9.25
C LEU A 166 -0.62 13.17 10.04
N GLU A 167 -0.30 14.48 9.89
CA GLU A 167 -1.03 15.56 10.56
C GLU A 167 -2.51 15.59 10.15
N ARG A 168 -2.79 15.61 8.84
CA ARG A 168 -4.16 15.66 8.31
C ARG A 168 -4.99 14.43 8.69
N ARG A 169 -4.38 13.24 8.71
CA ARG A 169 -5.06 11.98 9.03
C ARG A 169 -5.11 11.68 10.53
N GLY A 170 -4.38 12.45 11.34
CA GLY A 170 -4.48 12.57 12.78
C GLY A 170 -4.40 11.24 13.55
N ARG A 171 -5.32 11.07 14.52
CA ARG A 171 -5.36 9.88 15.39
C ARG A 171 -5.48 8.56 14.66
N ARG A 172 -6.14 8.52 13.50
CA ARG A 172 -6.29 7.31 12.70
C ARG A 172 -4.93 6.73 12.32
N LEU A 173 -4.00 7.58 11.84
CA LEU A 173 -2.64 7.17 11.51
C LEU A 173 -1.66 7.30 12.68
N GLY A 174 -2.15 7.61 13.89
CA GLY A 174 -1.35 7.55 15.10
C GLY A 174 -0.47 8.77 15.35
N LEU A 175 -0.87 9.98 14.93
CA LEU A 175 -0.14 11.22 15.20
C LEU A 175 0.20 11.39 16.69
N ASP A 176 -0.76 11.15 17.57
CA ASP A 176 -0.57 11.25 19.03
C ASP A 176 0.35 10.16 19.57
N VAL A 177 0.32 8.96 19.01
CA VAL A 177 1.23 7.84 19.33
C VAL A 177 2.65 8.19 18.88
N PHE A 178 2.80 8.72 17.65
CA PHE A 178 4.09 9.21 17.15
C PHE A 178 4.68 10.28 18.07
N ARG A 179 3.89 11.32 18.37
CA ARG A 179 4.34 12.42 19.26
C ARG A 179 4.70 11.95 20.67
N ALA A 180 3.97 10.96 21.20
CA ALA A 180 4.30 10.40 22.51
C ALA A 180 5.60 9.58 22.47
N ALA A 181 5.78 8.75 21.44
CA ALA A 181 7.00 7.96 21.27
C ALA A 181 8.22 8.85 20.99
N GLU A 182 8.10 9.89 20.17
CA GLU A 182 9.19 10.82 19.82
C GLU A 182 9.74 11.58 21.04
N ARG A 183 8.95 11.78 22.09
CA ARG A 183 9.45 12.43 23.35
C ARG A 183 10.50 11.57 24.03
N GLU A 184 10.42 10.26 23.88
CA GLU A 184 11.25 9.28 24.58
C GLU A 184 12.31 8.64 23.67
N MET A 185 12.08 8.62 22.36
CA MET A 185 12.88 7.87 21.41
C MET A 185 13.34 8.76 20.24
N PRO A 186 14.56 8.55 19.73
CA PRO A 186 15.00 9.20 18.50
C PRO A 186 14.28 8.59 17.30
N LEU A 187 13.32 9.31 16.74
CA LEU A 187 12.54 8.91 15.57
C LEU A 187 12.74 9.90 14.42
N ALA A 188 12.89 9.39 13.21
CA ALA A 188 12.84 10.16 11.97
C ALA A 188 11.48 9.94 11.30
N LEU A 189 10.85 11.01 10.82
CA LEU A 189 9.59 10.96 10.10
C LEU A 189 9.81 11.22 8.61
N ALA A 190 9.33 10.33 7.76
CA ALA A 190 9.31 10.46 6.30
C ALA A 190 7.87 10.33 5.76
N GLY A 191 7.60 10.99 4.65
CA GLY A 191 6.32 10.88 3.94
C GLY A 191 5.83 12.22 3.42
N MET A 192 4.85 12.17 2.53
CA MET A 192 4.23 13.38 1.97
C MET A 192 3.64 14.24 3.09
N ASN A 193 3.91 15.54 3.04
CA ASN A 193 3.46 16.54 4.02
C ASN A 193 3.89 16.22 5.47
N SER A 194 5.01 15.52 5.67
CA SER A 194 5.53 15.21 7.01
C SER A 194 6.05 16.45 7.74
N GLU A 195 6.44 17.50 7.02
CA GLU A 195 6.90 18.78 7.56
C GLU A 195 5.86 19.45 8.44
N SER A 196 4.58 19.28 8.13
CA SER A 196 3.47 19.86 8.89
C SER A 196 3.35 19.31 10.32
N VAL A 197 3.92 18.13 10.57
CA VAL A 197 3.89 17.47 11.89
C VAL A 197 4.78 18.21 12.91
N GLY A 198 5.82 18.90 12.45
CA GLY A 198 6.81 19.51 13.34
C GLY A 198 7.66 18.50 14.13
N ALA A 199 7.95 17.35 13.51
CA ALA A 199 8.80 16.31 14.08
C ALA A 199 10.22 16.82 14.34
N ARG A 200 10.89 16.35 15.41
CA ARG A 200 12.28 16.73 15.74
C ARG A 200 13.26 16.41 14.60
N LEU A 201 13.02 15.32 13.90
CA LEU A 201 13.74 14.94 12.69
C LEU A 201 12.74 14.59 11.59
N CYS A 202 12.58 15.52 10.65
CA CYS A 202 11.72 15.34 9.48
C CYS A 202 12.59 15.16 8.23
N LEU A 203 12.34 14.09 7.48
CA LEU A 203 13.03 13.78 6.23
C LEU A 203 12.27 14.27 4.99
N GLY A 204 11.03 14.75 5.19
CA GLY A 204 10.17 15.11 4.09
C GLY A 204 9.69 13.90 3.27
N GLU A 205 9.27 14.16 2.05
CA GLU A 205 8.96 13.12 1.08
C GLU A 205 10.26 12.52 0.52
N VAL A 206 10.45 11.24 0.78
CA VAL A 206 11.60 10.48 0.27
C VAL A 206 11.21 9.80 -1.04
N ALA A 207 11.91 10.12 -2.12
CA ALA A 207 11.68 9.50 -3.43
C ALA A 207 11.76 7.97 -3.35
N HIS A 208 10.89 7.28 -4.08
CA HIS A 208 10.78 5.81 -4.07
C HIS A 208 12.14 5.11 -4.25
N ALA A 209 12.97 5.58 -5.18
CA ALA A 209 14.30 5.01 -5.43
C ALA A 209 15.28 5.16 -4.24
N ARG A 210 15.07 6.14 -3.35
CA ARG A 210 15.94 6.41 -2.18
C ARG A 210 15.39 5.79 -0.90
N LEU A 211 14.11 5.49 -0.84
CA LEU A 211 13.46 4.97 0.36
C LEU A 211 14.10 3.68 0.89
N PRO A 212 14.48 2.69 0.04
CA PRO A 212 15.14 1.48 0.49
C PRO A 212 16.46 1.72 1.23
N ALA A 213 17.32 2.61 0.71
CA ALA A 213 18.57 2.96 1.37
C ALA A 213 18.34 3.73 2.68
N THR A 214 17.33 4.62 2.69
CA THR A 214 16.90 5.32 3.90
C THR A 214 16.43 4.33 4.97
N MET A 215 15.59 3.39 4.61
CA MET A 215 15.13 2.32 5.52
C MET A 215 16.32 1.50 6.05
N ALA A 216 17.20 1.04 5.17
CA ALA A 216 18.34 0.17 5.52
C ALA A 216 19.27 0.77 6.57
N ALA A 217 19.40 2.10 6.60
CA ALA A 217 20.26 2.82 7.53
C ALA A 217 19.69 2.90 8.96
N HIS A 218 18.37 2.85 9.12
CA HIS A 218 17.72 2.99 10.43
C HIS A 218 17.71 1.68 11.23
N ARG A 219 17.57 1.78 12.56
CA ARG A 219 17.63 0.62 13.45
C ARG A 219 16.37 -0.23 13.40
N PHE A 220 15.19 0.38 13.24
CA PHE A 220 13.87 -0.27 13.15
C PHE A 220 12.88 0.64 12.42
N LEU A 221 11.78 0.05 11.92
CA LEU A 221 10.59 0.80 11.49
C LEU A 221 9.61 0.89 12.66
N PHE A 222 9.10 2.10 12.96
CA PHE A 222 7.99 2.30 13.88
C PHE A 222 6.70 2.59 13.13
N ASN A 223 5.68 1.75 13.33
CA ASN A 223 4.35 1.91 12.73
C ASN A 223 3.32 2.31 13.80
N PRO A 224 2.99 3.62 13.94
CA PRO A 224 2.06 4.12 14.95
C PRO A 224 0.59 3.98 14.54
N ILE A 225 0.28 3.39 13.39
CA ILE A 225 -1.03 3.44 12.73
C ILE A 225 -2.06 2.62 13.49
N ARG A 226 -3.21 3.24 13.83
CA ARG A 226 -4.33 2.57 14.49
C ARG A 226 -5.27 1.88 13.54
N TYR A 227 -5.55 2.51 12.41
CA TYR A 227 -6.61 2.01 11.52
C TYR A 227 -6.31 2.36 10.06
N THR A 228 -5.96 1.34 9.30
CA THR A 228 -5.75 1.31 7.85
C THR A 228 -5.72 -0.15 7.40
N SER A 229 -5.47 -0.42 6.14
CA SER A 229 -5.08 -1.75 5.68
C SER A 229 -3.64 -2.09 6.13
N LEU A 230 -2.80 -2.59 5.28
CA LEU A 230 -1.37 -2.77 5.53
C LEU A 230 -0.58 -1.82 4.66
N GLY A 231 0.23 -0.94 5.28
CA GLY A 231 1.07 -0.01 4.53
C GLY A 231 2.22 -0.74 3.81
N LEU A 232 2.43 -0.45 2.52
CA LEU A 232 3.55 -0.99 1.74
C LEU A 232 4.90 -0.73 2.41
N ALA A 233 5.06 0.40 3.08
CA ALA A 233 6.29 0.73 3.81
C ALA A 233 6.66 -0.31 4.88
N VAL A 234 5.70 -0.97 5.51
CA VAL A 234 5.95 -2.07 6.46
C VAL A 234 6.53 -3.28 5.71
N ILE A 235 5.92 -3.66 4.59
CA ILE A 235 6.37 -4.82 3.80
C ILE A 235 7.75 -4.54 3.20
N GLU A 236 7.96 -3.34 2.67
CA GLU A 236 9.23 -2.90 2.11
C GLU A 236 10.34 -2.90 3.18
N ALA A 237 10.05 -2.43 4.39
CA ALA A 237 10.97 -2.47 5.52
C ALA A 237 11.33 -3.93 5.89
N MET A 238 10.33 -4.81 6.00
CA MET A 238 10.55 -6.24 6.24
C MET A 238 11.40 -6.88 5.13
N MET A 239 11.12 -6.57 3.86
CA MET A 239 11.91 -7.08 2.70
C MET A 239 13.39 -6.69 2.77
N ILE A 240 13.69 -5.53 3.31
CA ILE A 240 15.07 -5.02 3.52
C ILE A 240 15.73 -5.71 4.71
N GLY A 241 14.95 -6.08 5.71
CA GLY A 241 15.40 -6.68 6.96
C GLY A 241 15.39 -5.72 8.15
N LEU A 242 14.48 -4.72 8.15
CA LEU A 242 14.20 -3.92 9.32
C LEU A 242 13.26 -4.67 10.25
N PRO A 243 13.54 -4.74 11.56
CA PRO A 243 12.53 -5.17 12.54
C PRO A 243 11.42 -4.12 12.65
N ILE A 244 10.21 -4.58 12.91
CA ILE A 244 9.02 -3.74 12.98
C ILE A 244 8.62 -3.54 14.44
N VAL A 245 8.43 -2.28 14.84
CA VAL A 245 7.77 -1.93 16.10
C VAL A 245 6.46 -1.24 15.75
N GLY A 246 5.32 -1.69 16.29
CA GLY A 246 4.06 -1.09 15.89
C GLY A 246 2.86 -1.45 16.75
N LEU A 247 1.76 -0.72 16.54
CA LEU A 247 0.51 -1.05 17.19
C LEU A 247 -0.05 -2.38 16.67
N ALA A 248 -0.42 -3.27 17.57
CA ALA A 248 -1.06 -4.55 17.27
C ALA A 248 -2.52 -4.33 16.81
N THR A 249 -2.70 -3.72 15.65
CA THR A 249 -4.01 -3.36 15.09
C THR A 249 -4.09 -3.75 13.62
N THR A 250 -5.30 -3.93 13.14
CA THR A 250 -5.60 -4.21 11.74
C THR A 250 -4.80 -5.39 11.16
N GLU A 251 -4.42 -5.37 9.90
CA GLU A 251 -3.65 -6.45 9.27
C GLU A 251 -2.25 -6.61 9.86
N LEU A 252 -1.66 -5.56 10.48
CA LEU A 252 -0.32 -5.66 11.05
C LEU A 252 -0.19 -6.81 12.07
N ALA A 253 -1.26 -7.06 12.83
CA ALA A 253 -1.31 -8.12 13.83
C ALA A 253 -1.19 -9.54 13.23
N SER A 254 -1.53 -9.72 11.96
CA SER A 254 -1.38 -11.00 11.25
C SER A 254 -0.04 -11.15 10.52
N VAL A 255 0.67 -10.03 10.31
CA VAL A 255 1.89 -9.97 9.52
C VAL A 255 3.14 -10.04 10.38
N VAL A 256 3.16 -9.31 11.48
CA VAL A 256 4.30 -9.24 12.40
C VAL A 256 4.09 -10.17 13.57
N ARG A 257 4.99 -11.14 13.77
CA ARG A 257 5.03 -11.96 14.98
C ARG A 257 5.83 -11.26 16.07
N ASP A 258 5.18 -11.04 17.21
CA ASP A 258 5.83 -10.42 18.37
C ASP A 258 7.01 -11.26 18.86
N GLY A 259 8.14 -10.60 19.12
CA GLY A 259 9.38 -11.24 19.56
C GLY A 259 10.17 -11.98 18.48
N GLU A 260 9.67 -12.06 17.23
CA GLU A 260 10.35 -12.74 16.12
C GLU A 260 10.67 -11.78 14.96
N HIS A 261 9.68 -10.97 14.53
CA HIS A 261 9.85 -9.99 13.45
C HIS A 261 10.02 -8.56 13.98
N GLY A 262 9.85 -8.38 15.28
CA GLY A 262 9.83 -7.10 15.97
C GLY A 262 8.98 -7.16 17.21
N CYS A 263 8.35 -6.04 17.57
CA CYS A 263 7.42 -5.97 18.70
C CYS A 263 6.13 -5.28 18.27
N ILE A 264 4.99 -5.94 18.53
CA ILE A 264 3.67 -5.36 18.35
C ILE A 264 2.88 -5.45 19.67
N ASP A 265 2.32 -4.33 20.09
CA ASP A 265 1.46 -4.26 21.29
C ASP A 265 0.47 -3.10 21.13
N THR A 266 -0.61 -3.10 21.90
CA THR A 266 -1.51 -1.94 22.01
C THR A 266 -1.03 -0.92 23.05
N ARG A 267 -0.07 -1.26 23.87
CA ARG A 267 0.52 -0.45 24.94
C ARG A 267 1.80 0.22 24.46
N LEU A 268 1.82 1.55 24.49
CA LEU A 268 2.95 2.33 24.00
C LEU A 268 4.23 2.12 24.83
N ASP A 269 4.12 1.94 26.15
CA ASP A 269 5.27 1.67 27.02
C ASP A 269 6.04 0.41 26.58
N ARG A 270 5.33 -0.65 26.21
CA ARG A 270 5.94 -1.89 25.68
C ARG A 270 6.65 -1.64 24.35
N LEU A 271 6.07 -0.83 23.46
CA LEU A 271 6.71 -0.47 22.19
C LEU A 271 7.96 0.37 22.42
N VAL A 272 7.91 1.33 23.35
CA VAL A 272 9.07 2.16 23.72
C VAL A 272 10.19 1.31 24.32
N ASP A 273 9.88 0.35 25.19
CA ASP A 273 10.86 -0.58 25.75
C ASP A 273 11.51 -1.45 24.66
N ALA A 274 10.72 -1.93 23.70
CA ALA A 274 11.26 -2.66 22.55
C ALA A 274 12.18 -1.78 21.69
N MET A 275 11.79 -0.53 21.44
CA MET A 275 12.64 0.43 20.73
C MET A 275 13.98 0.65 21.46
N ARG A 276 13.97 0.85 22.79
CA ARG A 276 15.20 0.98 23.60
C ARG A 276 16.10 -0.24 23.44
N ARG A 277 15.54 -1.45 23.52
CA ARG A 277 16.29 -2.71 23.33
C ARG A 277 16.93 -2.77 21.93
N LEU A 278 16.17 -2.46 20.88
CA LEU A 278 16.69 -2.46 19.50
C LEU A 278 17.79 -1.41 19.27
N LEU A 279 17.74 -0.25 19.96
CA LEU A 279 18.82 0.74 19.92
C LEU A 279 20.07 0.25 20.65
N ALA A 280 19.90 -0.37 21.82
CA ALA A 280 21.00 -0.85 22.65
C ALA A 280 21.67 -2.11 22.07
N ASP A 281 20.87 -2.99 21.42
CA ASP A 281 21.35 -4.26 20.88
C ASP A 281 21.12 -4.36 19.36
N ARG A 282 22.19 -4.08 18.61
CA ARG A 282 22.19 -4.21 17.14
C ARG A 282 22.08 -5.68 16.70
N GLY A 283 22.56 -6.63 17.50
CA GLY A 283 22.44 -8.06 17.24
C GLY A 283 20.99 -8.52 17.24
N LEU A 284 20.22 -8.11 18.27
CA LEU A 284 18.78 -8.34 18.33
C LEU A 284 18.03 -7.73 17.14
N ALA A 285 18.38 -6.49 16.75
CA ALA A 285 17.80 -5.84 15.60
C ALA A 285 18.09 -6.61 14.29
N ALA A 286 19.30 -7.14 14.13
CA ALA A 286 19.69 -7.96 13.00
C ALA A 286 18.94 -9.29 12.96
N GLU A 287 18.76 -9.95 14.09
CA GLU A 287 18.04 -11.23 14.23
C GLU A 287 16.58 -11.07 13.84
N TRP A 288 15.87 -10.12 14.46
CA TRP A 288 14.46 -9.85 14.16
C TRP A 288 14.25 -9.37 12.72
N GLY A 289 15.15 -8.52 12.23
CA GLY A 289 15.11 -8.05 10.86
C GLY A 289 15.31 -9.19 9.84
N ALA A 290 16.22 -10.10 10.11
CA ALA A 290 16.44 -11.28 9.26
C ALA A 290 15.21 -12.21 9.22
N ALA A 291 14.55 -12.40 10.37
CA ALA A 291 13.31 -13.18 10.46
C ALA A 291 12.17 -12.47 9.71
N ALA A 292 11.98 -11.16 9.93
CA ALA A 292 11.01 -10.35 9.20
C ALA A 292 11.20 -10.43 7.69
N ARG A 293 12.45 -10.41 7.22
CA ARG A 293 12.78 -10.53 5.80
C ARG A 293 12.39 -11.88 5.21
N ARG A 294 12.65 -12.97 5.93
CA ARG A 294 12.24 -14.31 5.46
C ARG A 294 10.73 -14.39 5.31
N ALA A 295 9.99 -13.96 6.34
CA ALA A 295 8.52 -13.95 6.33
C ALA A 295 7.94 -13.08 5.21
N ALA A 296 8.50 -11.87 4.98
CA ALA A 296 8.04 -10.99 3.92
C ALA A 296 8.30 -11.58 2.52
N ARG A 297 9.45 -12.19 2.29
CA ARG A 297 9.80 -12.84 1.01
C ARG A 297 8.93 -14.04 0.70
N GLU A 298 8.46 -14.76 1.71
CA GLU A 298 7.54 -15.88 1.56
C GLU A 298 6.12 -15.39 1.25
N ARG A 299 5.59 -14.44 2.05
CA ARG A 299 4.19 -14.00 1.97
C ARG A 299 3.93 -12.96 0.87
N PHE A 300 4.88 -12.02 0.67
CA PHE A 300 4.69 -10.84 -0.19
C PHE A 300 5.58 -10.84 -1.45
N ALA A 301 5.97 -12.02 -1.94
CA ALA A 301 6.69 -12.15 -3.19
C ALA A 301 5.90 -11.55 -4.35
N ILE A 302 6.57 -10.79 -5.22
CA ILE A 302 5.92 -10.18 -6.39
C ILE A 302 5.38 -11.24 -7.36
N GLU A 303 6.06 -12.39 -7.46
CA GLU A 303 5.66 -13.48 -8.33
C GLU A 303 4.30 -14.08 -7.93
N ARG A 304 4.06 -14.27 -6.61
CA ARG A 304 2.77 -14.70 -6.08
C ARG A 304 1.69 -13.66 -6.40
N PHE A 305 1.96 -12.39 -6.13
CA PHE A 305 1.04 -11.28 -6.40
C PHE A 305 0.64 -11.21 -7.88
N VAL A 306 1.62 -11.33 -8.78
CA VAL A 306 1.38 -11.36 -10.23
C VAL A 306 0.52 -12.56 -10.61
N ALA A 307 0.80 -13.74 -10.05
CA ALA A 307 0.01 -14.94 -10.32
C ALA A 307 -1.45 -14.80 -9.87
N ASP A 308 -1.67 -14.24 -8.67
CA ASP A 308 -3.02 -14.00 -8.12
C ASP A 308 -3.82 -13.01 -8.97
N TRP A 309 -3.18 -11.92 -9.41
CA TRP A 309 -3.81 -10.95 -10.30
C TRP A 309 -4.08 -11.52 -11.69
N CYS A 310 -3.17 -12.31 -12.26
CA CYS A 310 -3.42 -13.01 -13.51
C CYS A 310 -4.60 -13.98 -13.41
N ALA A 311 -4.77 -14.64 -12.26
CA ALA A 311 -5.91 -15.52 -12.03
C ALA A 311 -7.22 -14.72 -11.95
N ALA A 312 -7.24 -13.61 -11.21
CA ALA A 312 -8.41 -12.75 -11.08
C ALA A 312 -8.83 -12.13 -12.43
N LEU A 313 -7.87 -11.63 -13.19
CA LEU A 313 -8.12 -11.02 -14.50
C LEU A 313 -8.66 -12.05 -15.51
N ARG A 314 -8.13 -13.27 -15.54
CA ARG A 314 -8.65 -14.35 -16.39
C ARG A 314 -10.06 -14.74 -16.03
N GLU A 315 -10.38 -14.82 -14.75
CA GLU A 315 -11.73 -15.18 -14.29
C GLU A 315 -12.77 -14.13 -14.73
N VAL A 316 -12.40 -12.85 -14.68
CA VAL A 316 -13.32 -11.76 -15.02
C VAL A 316 -13.45 -11.56 -16.53
N ALA A 317 -12.36 -11.80 -17.28
CA ALA A 317 -12.34 -11.61 -18.74
C ALA A 317 -12.94 -12.78 -19.53
N GLY A 318 -13.16 -13.96 -18.89
CA GLY A 318 -13.74 -15.16 -19.53
C GLY A 318 -12.63 -16.00 -20.14
#